data_e66057577bb2db1cee34a19e59b3c7b6
#
_entry.id   e66057577bb2db1cee34a19e59b3c7b6
#
_cell.length_a   1.000
_cell.length_b   1.000
_cell.length_c   1.000
_cell.angle_alpha   90.00
_cell.angle_beta   90.00
_cell.angle_gamma   90.00
#
_symmetry.space_group_name_H-M   'P 1'
#
loop_
_entity.id
_entity.type
_entity.pdbx_description
1 polymer ?
#
loop_
_entity_poly.entity_id
_entity_poly.type
_entity_poly.pdbx_seq_one_letter_code
_entity_poly.pdbx_strand_id
1 'polypeptide(L)'
;AVWRLTELRGVLVLAQTRKTSSQIDDLLVPLARKTLKILVVVFGVVWIANSLNLNIAPVLAGLGVGGLAFAFAAKDTIENLFGSVAVILDRPFQVGDWVMVDGTEGTVEELGLRSTRIRTFYNSQVTVPNAALVRAVVDNYGRRRFRRYKTTLNLTYDTPPDKIEAFCEGIREIVRLHPYTRKDYYHVWINDFGAHSLDILVYVFFECPEWGTELRERHRFILDIIRLANKVGVDFAFPTQTLHLMQAGEA
;
A
#
# COMPACT_ATOMS: atom_id res chain seq x y z
N ALA A 1 4.50 41.69 33.35
CA ALA A 1 4.73 42.05 31.92
C ALA A 1 4.60 40.79 31.02
N VAL A 2 5.25 39.68 31.31
CA VAL A 2 5.22 38.42 30.50
C VAL A 2 3.80 37.87 30.36
N TRP A 3 2.97 37.94 31.41
CA TRP A 3 1.59 37.45 31.41
C TRP A 3 0.69 38.19 30.40
N ARG A 4 0.82 39.54 30.28
CA ARG A 4 0.09 40.35 29.32
C ARG A 4 0.55 40.12 27.88
N LEU A 5 1.83 39.85 27.68
CA LEU A 5 2.37 39.53 26.34
C LEU A 5 1.87 38.21 25.78
N THR A 6 1.67 37.21 26.65
CA THR A 6 1.08 35.92 26.23
C THR A 6 -0.42 36.05 25.91
N GLU A 7 -1.14 36.95 26.57
CA GLU A 7 -2.56 37.21 26.23
C GLU A 7 -2.73 37.96 24.93
N LEU A 8 -1.93 39.01 24.70
CA LEU A 8 -1.97 39.80 23.45
C LEU A 8 -1.60 38.99 22.22
N ARG A 9 -0.51 38.21 22.30
CA ARG A 9 -0.14 37.30 21.19
C ARG A 9 -1.17 36.20 20.96
N GLY A 10 -1.78 35.66 22.04
CA GLY A 10 -2.85 34.67 21.92
C GLY A 10 -4.11 35.24 21.26
N VAL A 11 -4.45 36.51 21.47
CA VAL A 11 -5.59 37.20 20.81
C VAL A 11 -5.28 37.46 19.32
N LEU A 12 -4.04 37.80 18.98
CA LEU A 12 -3.63 38.01 17.57
C LEU A 12 -3.64 36.70 16.78
N VAL A 13 -3.18 35.62 17.38
CA VAL A 13 -3.23 34.27 16.75
C VAL A 13 -4.68 33.81 16.57
N LEU A 14 -5.56 34.00 17.57
CA LEU A 14 -6.98 33.67 17.44
C LEU A 14 -7.72 34.57 16.42
N ALA A 15 -7.31 35.80 16.24
CA ALA A 15 -7.89 36.68 15.21
C ALA A 15 -7.50 36.23 13.80
N GLN A 16 -6.33 35.62 13.66
CA GLN A 16 -5.83 35.11 12.38
C GLN A 16 -6.41 33.73 12.04
N THR A 17 -6.66 32.86 13.04
CA THR A 17 -7.28 31.53 12.85
C THR A 17 -8.79 31.57 12.59
N ARG A 18 -9.49 32.68 12.94
CA ARG A 18 -10.91 32.88 12.57
C ARG A 18 -11.18 32.93 11.06
N LYS A 19 -10.14 33.00 10.25
CA LYS A 19 -10.24 32.91 8.78
C LYS A 19 -10.14 31.52 8.21
N THR A 20 -9.78 30.51 9.03
CA THR A 20 -9.66 29.11 8.61
C THR A 20 -10.81 28.32 9.24
N SER A 21 -11.67 27.72 8.44
CA SER A 21 -12.87 26.95 8.85
C SER A 21 -12.56 25.54 9.40
N SER A 22 -11.46 25.38 10.11
CA SER A 22 -11.05 24.08 10.67
C SER A 22 -11.41 23.98 12.14
N GLN A 23 -12.31 23.06 12.50
CA GLN A 23 -12.66 22.73 13.89
C GLN A 23 -11.43 22.32 14.73
N ILE A 24 -10.34 21.95 14.09
CA ILE A 24 -9.07 21.54 14.73
C ILE A 24 -8.38 22.74 15.37
N ASP A 25 -8.39 23.91 14.72
CA ASP A 25 -7.76 25.12 15.23
C ASP A 25 -8.42 25.62 16.51
N ASP A 26 -9.75 25.50 16.62
CA ASP A 26 -10.52 25.91 17.79
C ASP A 26 -10.22 25.04 19.03
N LEU A 27 -9.75 23.82 18.83
CA LEU A 27 -9.36 22.92 19.94
C LEU A 27 -7.86 23.00 20.27
N LEU A 28 -7.00 23.07 19.25
CA LEU A 28 -5.55 23.05 19.45
C LEU A 28 -4.98 24.34 20.03
N VAL A 29 -5.48 25.50 19.61
CA VAL A 29 -4.97 26.80 20.07
C VAL A 29 -5.22 27.04 21.58
N PRO A 30 -6.43 26.77 22.14
CA PRO A 30 -6.64 26.85 23.59
C PRO A 30 -5.79 25.86 24.38
N LEU A 31 -5.63 24.63 23.88
CA LEU A 31 -4.82 23.60 24.51
C LEU A 31 -3.35 24.02 24.57
N ALA A 32 -2.76 24.42 23.43
CA ALA A 32 -1.38 24.91 23.35
C ALA A 32 -1.14 26.09 24.29
N ARG A 33 -2.10 27.05 24.35
CA ARG A 33 -2.03 28.18 25.27
C ARG A 33 -2.02 27.74 26.72
N LYS A 34 -2.90 26.80 27.11
CA LYS A 34 -2.98 26.27 28.47
C LYS A 34 -1.70 25.56 28.87
N THR A 35 -1.16 24.74 27.99
CA THR A 35 0.13 24.04 28.20
C THR A 35 1.28 25.02 28.35
N LEU A 36 1.37 26.04 27.48
CA LEU A 36 2.41 27.06 27.57
C LEU A 36 2.31 27.86 28.87
N LYS A 37 1.08 28.22 29.34
CA LYS A 37 0.90 28.88 30.63
C LYS A 37 1.40 28.03 31.81
N ILE A 38 1.10 26.71 31.80
CA ILE A 38 1.58 25.79 32.81
C ILE A 38 3.11 25.76 32.83
N LEU A 39 3.75 25.63 31.67
CA LEU A 39 5.21 25.65 31.56
C LEU A 39 5.82 26.94 32.11
N VAL A 40 5.29 28.11 31.73
CA VAL A 40 5.74 29.42 32.21
C VAL A 40 5.62 29.53 33.72
N VAL A 41 4.53 29.03 34.33
CA VAL A 41 4.35 29.03 35.79
C VAL A 41 5.38 28.12 36.47
N VAL A 42 5.57 26.89 35.97
CA VAL A 42 6.55 25.93 36.53
C VAL A 42 7.97 26.51 36.48
N PHE A 43 8.40 27.01 35.32
CA PHE A 43 9.71 27.63 35.18
C PHE A 43 9.86 28.90 36.05
N GLY A 44 8.81 29.71 36.15
CA GLY A 44 8.77 30.91 36.99
C GLY A 44 8.94 30.60 38.48
N VAL A 45 8.25 29.56 38.96
CA VAL A 45 8.34 29.10 40.36
C VAL A 45 9.75 28.58 40.65
N VAL A 46 10.32 27.75 39.78
CA VAL A 46 11.70 27.25 39.92
C VAL A 46 12.70 28.39 39.92
N TRP A 47 12.57 29.36 39.04
CA TRP A 47 13.44 30.52 38.97
C TRP A 47 13.38 31.38 40.24
N ILE A 48 12.18 31.66 40.77
CA ILE A 48 11.95 32.40 42.02
C ILE A 48 12.60 31.64 43.19
N ALA A 49 12.34 30.32 43.30
CA ALA A 49 12.89 29.49 44.37
C ALA A 49 14.43 29.51 44.36
N ASN A 50 15.03 29.44 43.17
CA ASN A 50 16.48 29.56 43.02
C ASN A 50 17.03 30.94 43.43
N SER A 51 16.30 32.01 43.08
CA SER A 51 16.67 33.38 43.49
C SER A 51 16.61 33.62 45.01
N LEU A 52 15.77 32.85 45.70
CA LEU A 52 15.66 32.85 47.16
C LEU A 52 16.64 31.90 47.85
N ASN A 53 17.59 31.32 47.11
CA ASN A 53 18.58 30.32 47.58
C ASN A 53 17.92 29.08 48.24
N LEU A 54 16.69 28.73 47.82
CA LEU A 54 16.05 27.50 48.27
C LEU A 54 16.64 26.30 47.53
N ASN A 55 16.72 25.16 48.24
CA ASN A 55 17.20 23.93 47.61
C ASN A 55 16.15 23.41 46.57
N ILE A 56 16.43 23.67 45.29
CA ILE A 56 15.57 23.27 44.17
C ILE A 56 15.85 21.84 43.67
N ALA A 57 16.88 21.17 44.16
CA ALA A 57 17.31 19.84 43.69
C ALA A 57 16.18 18.79 43.79
N PRO A 58 15.39 18.69 44.87
CA PRO A 58 14.24 17.76 44.93
C PRO A 58 13.14 18.08 43.93
N VAL A 59 12.89 19.39 43.68
CA VAL A 59 11.87 19.83 42.71
C VAL A 59 12.32 19.49 41.30
N LEU A 60 13.56 19.73 40.94
CA LEU A 60 14.12 19.37 39.64
C LEU A 60 14.12 17.86 39.42
N ALA A 61 14.46 17.06 40.46
CA ALA A 61 14.39 15.61 40.38
C ALA A 61 12.94 15.14 40.13
N GLY A 62 11.96 15.70 40.86
CA GLY A 62 10.54 15.40 40.64
C GLY A 62 10.04 15.79 39.24
N LEU A 63 10.43 16.97 38.76
CA LEU A 63 10.09 17.42 37.39
C LEU A 63 10.76 16.53 36.32
N GLY A 64 11.99 16.04 36.59
CA GLY A 64 12.70 15.11 35.71
C GLY A 64 11.95 13.78 35.58
N VAL A 65 11.58 13.17 36.70
CA VAL A 65 10.79 11.90 36.70
C VAL A 65 9.43 12.10 36.11
N GLY A 66 8.71 13.19 36.46
CA GLY A 66 7.42 13.53 35.88
C GLY A 66 7.50 13.81 34.38
N GLY A 67 8.58 14.46 33.92
CA GLY A 67 8.87 14.70 32.52
C GLY A 67 9.11 13.41 31.73
N LEU A 68 9.84 12.46 32.30
CA LEU A 68 10.02 11.13 31.70
C LEU A 68 8.70 10.37 31.58
N ALA A 69 7.89 10.35 32.65
CA ALA A 69 6.57 9.72 32.60
C ALA A 69 5.66 10.33 31.53
N PHE A 70 5.67 11.67 31.41
CA PHE A 70 4.93 12.37 30.35
C PHE A 70 5.46 12.06 28.96
N ALA A 71 6.77 11.99 28.79
CA ALA A 71 7.41 11.65 27.51
C ALA A 71 7.01 10.24 27.05
N PHE A 72 6.97 9.27 27.94
CA PHE A 72 6.49 7.92 27.65
C PHE A 72 5.01 7.91 27.28
N ALA A 73 4.17 8.66 28.00
CA ALA A 73 2.75 8.76 27.68
C ALA A 73 2.47 9.46 26.34
N ALA A 74 3.31 10.42 25.93
CA ALA A 74 3.18 11.16 24.68
C ALA A 74 3.84 10.47 23.48
N LYS A 75 4.65 9.45 23.68
CA LYS A 75 5.50 8.79 22.67
C LYS A 75 4.74 8.44 21.41
N ASP A 76 3.62 7.72 21.52
CA ASP A 76 2.88 7.23 20.36
C ASP A 76 2.29 8.38 19.53
N THR A 77 1.86 9.47 20.19
CA THR A 77 1.34 10.65 19.51
C THR A 77 2.43 11.34 18.70
N ILE A 78 3.59 11.50 19.30
CA ILE A 78 4.75 12.13 18.67
C ILE A 78 5.27 11.24 17.52
N GLU A 79 5.33 9.94 17.71
CA GLU A 79 5.75 8.98 16.69
C GLU A 79 4.83 9.00 15.47
N ASN A 80 3.51 9.07 15.65
CA ASN A 80 2.57 9.21 14.55
C ASN A 80 2.70 10.54 13.81
N LEU A 81 2.97 11.65 14.52
CA LEU A 81 3.20 12.95 13.92
C LEU A 81 4.48 12.93 13.04
N PHE A 82 5.58 12.40 13.56
CA PHE A 82 6.80 12.22 12.78
C PHE A 82 6.61 11.24 11.63
N GLY A 83 5.80 10.20 11.82
CA GLY A 83 5.40 9.27 10.77
C GLY A 83 4.70 9.98 9.61
N SER A 84 3.79 10.93 9.89
CA SER A 84 3.15 11.74 8.86
C SER A 84 4.16 12.57 8.07
N VAL A 85 5.08 13.23 8.78
CA VAL A 85 6.12 14.04 8.15
C VAL A 85 7.00 13.17 7.25
N ALA A 86 7.42 12.00 7.73
CA ALA A 86 8.23 11.06 6.95
C ALA A 86 7.50 10.61 5.68
N VAL A 87 6.23 10.19 5.77
CA VAL A 87 5.43 9.78 4.60
C VAL A 87 5.28 10.91 3.59
N ILE A 88 5.10 12.18 4.05
CA ILE A 88 5.00 13.35 3.18
C ILE A 88 6.33 13.65 2.47
N LEU A 89 7.46 13.48 3.15
CA LEU A 89 8.79 13.75 2.59
C LEU A 89 9.22 12.64 1.61
N ASP A 90 9.13 11.38 2.05
CA ASP A 90 9.60 10.22 1.28
C ASP A 90 8.63 9.82 0.16
N ARG A 91 7.36 10.18 0.31
CA ARG A 91 6.27 9.91 -0.64
C ARG A 91 6.25 8.46 -1.14
N PRO A 92 6.21 7.45 -0.27
CA PRO A 92 6.10 6.07 -0.71
C PRO A 92 4.81 5.82 -1.51
N PHE A 93 3.77 6.60 -1.24
CA PHE A 93 2.50 6.64 -1.97
C PHE A 93 1.91 8.06 -1.94
N GLN A 94 0.88 8.27 -2.76
CA GLN A 94 0.07 9.49 -2.79
C GLN A 94 -1.40 9.16 -2.58
N VAL A 95 -2.22 10.17 -2.24
CA VAL A 95 -3.68 10.01 -2.21
C VAL A 95 -4.16 9.64 -3.61
N GLY A 96 -4.97 8.59 -3.71
CA GLY A 96 -5.40 7.99 -4.95
C GLY A 96 -4.58 6.77 -5.41
N ASP A 97 -3.40 6.52 -4.84
CA ASP A 97 -2.62 5.34 -5.18
C ASP A 97 -3.25 4.05 -4.63
N TRP A 98 -3.19 3.01 -5.44
CA TRP A 98 -3.49 1.65 -5.01
C TRP A 98 -2.26 1.06 -4.32
N VAL A 99 -2.40 0.74 -3.05
CA VAL A 99 -1.31 0.23 -2.21
C VAL A 99 -1.70 -1.06 -1.49
N MET A 100 -0.68 -1.83 -1.14
CA MET A 100 -0.77 -2.91 -0.16
C MET A 100 0.17 -2.60 1.00
N VAL A 101 -0.36 -2.56 2.21
CA VAL A 101 0.37 -2.27 3.46
C VAL A 101 0.00 -3.32 4.48
N ASP A 102 0.96 -4.11 4.95
CA ASP A 102 0.77 -5.16 5.97
C ASP A 102 -0.46 -6.06 5.70
N GLY A 103 -0.65 -6.46 4.43
CA GLY A 103 -1.78 -7.30 4.01
C GLY A 103 -3.10 -6.55 3.80
N THR A 104 -3.16 -5.24 4.06
CA THR A 104 -4.30 -4.39 3.73
C THR A 104 -4.12 -3.84 2.32
N GLU A 105 -5.02 -4.22 1.41
CA GLU A 105 -5.01 -3.78 0.02
C GLU A 105 -6.15 -2.80 -0.24
N GLY A 106 -5.83 -1.67 -0.89
CA GLY A 106 -6.84 -0.66 -1.20
C GLY A 106 -6.27 0.62 -1.79
N THR A 107 -7.12 1.62 -1.95
CA THR A 107 -6.75 2.95 -2.44
C THR A 107 -6.62 3.92 -1.27
N VAL A 108 -5.54 4.68 -1.26
CA VAL A 108 -5.31 5.73 -0.26
C VAL A 108 -6.34 6.85 -0.47
N GLU A 109 -7.22 7.09 0.50
CA GLU A 109 -8.22 8.16 0.44
C GLU A 109 -7.73 9.45 1.07
N GLU A 110 -7.03 9.33 2.20
CA GLU A 110 -6.62 10.49 2.98
C GLU A 110 -5.34 10.19 3.75
N LEU A 111 -4.43 11.13 3.74
CA LEU A 111 -3.25 11.16 4.60
C LEU A 111 -3.48 12.23 5.68
N GLY A 112 -3.87 11.77 6.87
CA GLY A 112 -4.09 12.64 8.02
C GLY A 112 -2.85 12.87 8.86
N LEU A 113 -2.97 13.73 9.89
CA LEU A 113 -1.87 14.10 10.79
C LEU A 113 -1.37 12.93 11.67
N ARG A 114 -2.20 11.94 11.96
CA ARG A 114 -1.89 10.78 12.82
C ARG A 114 -2.04 9.46 12.10
N SER A 115 -2.91 9.39 11.12
CA SER A 115 -3.29 8.14 10.46
C SER A 115 -3.64 8.38 9.00
N THR A 116 -3.40 7.37 8.18
CA THR A 116 -3.78 7.29 6.78
C THR A 116 -5.01 6.42 6.63
N ARG A 117 -5.96 6.82 5.78
CA ARG A 117 -7.18 6.08 5.48
C ARG A 117 -7.05 5.40 4.13
N ILE A 118 -7.33 4.11 4.11
CA ILE A 118 -7.27 3.26 2.92
C ILE A 118 -8.67 2.68 2.68
N ARG A 119 -9.21 2.89 1.48
CA ARG A 119 -10.45 2.28 1.01
C ARG A 119 -10.12 0.92 0.40
N THR A 120 -10.60 -0.15 1.03
CA THR A 120 -10.39 -1.51 0.51
C THR A 120 -11.32 -1.80 -0.67
N PHE A 121 -11.05 -2.86 -1.41
CA PHE A 121 -11.92 -3.32 -2.50
C PHE A 121 -13.27 -3.86 -2.03
N TYR A 122 -13.42 -4.17 -0.74
CA TYR A 122 -14.73 -4.44 -0.11
C TYR A 122 -15.53 -3.17 0.19
N ASN A 123 -14.99 -1.99 -0.19
CA ASN A 123 -15.53 -0.68 0.12
C ASN A 123 -15.56 -0.34 1.61
N SER A 124 -14.81 -1.07 2.44
CA SER A 124 -14.56 -0.73 3.83
C SER A 124 -13.42 0.29 3.95
N GLN A 125 -13.36 1.03 5.03
CA GLN A 125 -12.28 1.97 5.31
C GLN A 125 -11.39 1.42 6.42
N VAL A 126 -10.11 1.26 6.12
CA VAL A 126 -9.09 0.88 7.10
C VAL A 126 -8.29 2.11 7.47
N THR A 127 -8.09 2.31 8.77
CA THR A 127 -7.29 3.42 9.31
C THR A 127 -5.97 2.87 9.84
N VAL A 128 -4.87 3.26 9.23
CA VAL A 128 -3.52 2.82 9.59
C VAL A 128 -2.78 3.96 10.29
N PRO A 129 -2.24 3.77 11.51
CA PRO A 129 -1.41 4.78 12.16
C PRO A 129 -0.16 5.09 11.34
N ASN A 130 0.21 6.37 11.22
CA ASN A 130 1.33 6.75 10.36
C ASN A 130 2.68 6.26 10.88
N ALA A 131 2.84 6.08 12.19
CA ALA A 131 4.00 5.42 12.78
C ALA A 131 4.18 3.96 12.31
N ALA A 132 3.08 3.24 12.07
CA ALA A 132 3.13 1.89 11.52
C ALA A 132 3.53 1.91 10.04
N LEU A 133 3.05 2.88 9.25
CA LEU A 133 3.39 3.02 7.83
C LEU A 133 4.88 3.23 7.57
N VAL A 134 5.57 3.96 8.44
CA VAL A 134 7.02 4.19 8.32
C VAL A 134 7.82 2.88 8.49
N ARG A 135 7.28 1.92 9.23
CA ARG A 135 7.92 0.62 9.49
C ARG A 135 7.43 -0.48 8.56
N ALA A 136 6.27 -0.29 7.96
CA ALA A 136 5.62 -1.27 7.10
C ALA A 136 6.31 -1.39 5.75
N VAL A 137 6.21 -2.58 5.17
CA VAL A 137 6.51 -2.78 3.75
C VAL A 137 5.30 -2.28 2.95
N VAL A 138 5.54 -1.26 2.14
CA VAL A 138 4.52 -0.68 1.27
C VAL A 138 4.77 -1.11 -0.17
N ASP A 139 3.85 -1.88 -0.75
CA ASP A 139 3.83 -2.17 -2.19
C ASP A 139 2.87 -1.21 -2.88
N ASN A 140 3.39 -0.34 -3.72
CA ASN A 140 2.62 0.68 -4.42
C ASN A 140 2.25 0.22 -5.83
N TYR A 141 1.07 -0.35 -5.98
CA TYR A 141 0.54 -0.78 -7.28
C TYR A 141 0.13 0.39 -8.18
N GLY A 142 -0.13 1.57 -7.63
CA GLY A 142 -0.42 2.78 -8.39
C GLY A 142 0.76 3.27 -9.23
N ARG A 143 1.99 3.01 -8.77
CA ARG A 143 3.24 3.42 -9.46
C ARG A 143 3.77 2.40 -10.47
N ARG A 144 3.17 1.22 -10.59
CA ARG A 144 3.65 0.22 -11.55
C ARG A 144 3.35 0.69 -12.97
N ARG A 145 4.37 0.71 -13.80
CA ARG A 145 4.25 0.98 -15.23
C ARG A 145 3.63 -0.21 -15.96
N PHE A 146 4.01 -1.42 -15.56
CA PHE A 146 3.61 -2.66 -16.20
C PHE A 146 2.83 -3.54 -15.24
N ARG A 147 1.74 -4.13 -15.70
CA ARG A 147 0.88 -5.06 -14.97
C ARG A 147 1.18 -6.47 -15.44
N ARG A 148 1.75 -7.29 -14.57
CA ARG A 148 2.15 -8.65 -14.89
C ARG A 148 0.93 -9.56 -15.05
N TYR A 149 0.87 -10.28 -16.17
CA TYR A 149 -0.02 -11.40 -16.38
C TYR A 149 0.82 -12.66 -16.55
N LYS A 150 0.71 -13.59 -15.60
CA LYS A 150 1.36 -14.89 -15.62
C LYS A 150 0.27 -15.95 -15.60
N THR A 151 0.29 -16.83 -16.59
CA THR A 151 -0.62 -17.99 -16.65
C THR A 151 0.12 -19.18 -17.23
N THR A 152 -0.43 -20.38 -16.99
CA THR A 152 0.01 -21.64 -17.62
C THR A 152 -1.10 -22.10 -18.54
N LEU A 153 -0.76 -22.42 -19.78
CA LEU A 153 -1.64 -23.05 -20.73
C LEU A 153 -1.31 -24.54 -20.77
N ASN A 154 -2.32 -25.34 -20.53
CA ASN A 154 -2.19 -26.81 -20.43
C ASN A 154 -2.59 -27.43 -21.77
N LEU A 155 -1.63 -28.03 -22.49
CA LEU A 155 -1.87 -28.71 -23.75
C LEU A 155 -1.92 -30.22 -23.54
N THR A 156 -2.64 -30.94 -24.45
CA THR A 156 -2.68 -32.40 -24.43
C THR A 156 -1.31 -33.00 -24.74
N TYR A 157 -0.98 -34.14 -24.14
CA TYR A 157 0.26 -34.86 -24.39
C TYR A 157 0.42 -35.35 -25.84
N ASP A 158 -0.69 -35.51 -26.56
CA ASP A 158 -0.71 -35.93 -27.97
C ASP A 158 -0.34 -34.81 -28.92
N THR A 159 -0.12 -33.59 -28.43
CA THR A 159 0.27 -32.43 -29.26
C THR A 159 1.69 -32.61 -29.80
N PRO A 160 1.90 -32.67 -31.14
CA PRO A 160 3.23 -32.79 -31.71
C PRO A 160 4.13 -31.58 -31.38
N PRO A 161 5.44 -31.80 -31.21
CA PRO A 161 6.40 -30.72 -30.89
C PRO A 161 6.35 -29.54 -31.87
N ASP A 162 6.24 -29.80 -33.16
CA ASP A 162 6.17 -28.75 -34.18
C ASP A 162 4.95 -27.82 -33.99
N LYS A 163 3.81 -28.39 -33.57
CA LYS A 163 2.60 -27.59 -33.24
C LYS A 163 2.79 -26.78 -31.96
N ILE A 164 3.49 -27.32 -30.97
CA ILE A 164 3.81 -26.60 -29.73
C ILE A 164 4.69 -25.39 -30.04
N GLU A 165 5.72 -25.58 -30.87
CA GLU A 165 6.61 -24.48 -31.30
C GLU A 165 5.83 -23.43 -32.08
N ALA A 166 5.02 -23.84 -33.05
CA ALA A 166 4.16 -22.93 -33.82
C ALA A 166 3.17 -22.16 -32.93
N PHE A 167 2.60 -22.81 -31.94
CA PHE A 167 1.69 -22.19 -30.99
C PHE A 167 2.41 -21.18 -30.09
N CYS A 168 3.58 -21.54 -29.53
CA CYS A 168 4.39 -20.62 -28.72
C CYS A 168 4.84 -19.41 -29.54
N GLU A 169 5.29 -19.58 -30.78
CA GLU A 169 5.69 -18.44 -31.66
C GLU A 169 4.49 -17.60 -32.04
N GLY A 170 3.34 -18.23 -32.32
CA GLY A 170 2.11 -17.48 -32.56
C GLY A 170 1.67 -16.63 -31.37
N ILE A 171 1.80 -17.12 -30.14
CA ILE A 171 1.55 -16.31 -28.93
C ILE A 171 2.56 -15.17 -28.82
N ARG A 172 3.85 -15.40 -29.09
CA ARG A 172 4.86 -14.33 -29.12
C ARG A 172 4.50 -13.26 -30.13
N GLU A 173 3.99 -13.64 -31.30
CA GLU A 173 3.53 -12.69 -32.32
C GLU A 173 2.29 -11.92 -31.86
N ILE A 174 1.31 -12.57 -31.19
CA ILE A 174 0.21 -11.87 -30.55
C ILE A 174 0.72 -10.84 -29.56
N VAL A 175 1.73 -11.17 -28.72
CA VAL A 175 2.33 -10.22 -27.79
C VAL A 175 2.97 -9.05 -28.55
N ARG A 176 3.67 -9.29 -29.66
CA ARG A 176 4.31 -8.23 -30.47
C ARG A 176 3.28 -7.28 -31.10
N LEU A 177 2.18 -7.80 -31.58
CA LEU A 177 1.15 -7.04 -32.28
C LEU A 177 0.13 -6.37 -31.35
N HIS A 178 -0.08 -6.90 -30.14
CA HIS A 178 -1.08 -6.37 -29.21
C HIS A 178 -0.70 -4.97 -28.71
N PRO A 179 -1.57 -3.94 -28.81
CA PRO A 179 -1.19 -2.54 -28.56
C PRO A 179 -0.75 -2.25 -27.13
N TYR A 180 -1.25 -3.01 -26.14
CA TYR A 180 -1.01 -2.76 -24.73
C TYR A 180 0.00 -3.69 -24.07
N THR A 181 0.64 -4.61 -24.79
CA THR A 181 1.65 -5.49 -24.22
C THR A 181 3.04 -4.89 -24.32
N ARG A 182 3.85 -5.15 -23.31
CA ARG A 182 5.29 -4.84 -23.30
C ARG A 182 6.02 -5.72 -24.31
N LYS A 183 6.86 -5.11 -25.19
CA LYS A 183 7.51 -5.78 -26.33
C LYS A 183 8.92 -6.28 -26.05
N ASP A 184 9.60 -5.66 -25.10
CA ASP A 184 11.02 -5.92 -24.79
C ASP A 184 11.23 -7.02 -23.76
N TYR A 185 10.17 -7.42 -23.03
CA TYR A 185 10.29 -8.42 -21.98
C TYR A 185 9.01 -9.22 -21.83
N TYR A 186 9.03 -10.45 -22.33
CA TYR A 186 7.96 -11.46 -22.19
C TYR A 186 8.55 -12.86 -22.40
N HIS A 187 7.89 -13.88 -21.86
CA HIS A 187 8.29 -15.27 -21.99
C HIS A 187 7.09 -16.14 -22.36
N VAL A 188 7.25 -16.94 -23.41
CA VAL A 188 6.29 -17.97 -23.83
C VAL A 188 7.08 -19.21 -24.20
N TRP A 189 7.07 -20.20 -23.30
CA TRP A 189 7.85 -21.41 -23.43
C TRP A 189 7.11 -22.61 -22.85
N ILE A 190 7.37 -23.81 -23.39
CA ILE A 190 7.06 -25.02 -22.65
C ILE A 190 7.94 -25.01 -21.37
N ASN A 191 7.32 -25.24 -20.23
CA ASN A 191 7.96 -25.01 -18.94
C ASN A 191 8.00 -26.25 -18.06
N ASP A 192 6.99 -27.12 -18.17
CA ASP A 192 6.89 -28.30 -17.30
C ASP A 192 6.00 -29.38 -17.92
N PHE A 193 6.08 -30.58 -17.34
CA PHE A 193 5.21 -31.72 -17.60
C PHE A 193 4.22 -31.85 -16.45
N GLY A 194 2.97 -31.43 -16.69
CA GLY A 194 1.89 -31.55 -15.72
C GLY A 194 1.37 -33.01 -15.61
N ALA A 195 0.57 -33.31 -14.59
CA ALA A 195 -0.02 -34.64 -14.41
C ALA A 195 -0.88 -35.09 -15.61
N HIS A 196 -1.45 -34.13 -16.35
CA HIS A 196 -2.37 -34.40 -17.47
C HIS A 196 -2.08 -33.50 -18.69
N SER A 197 -0.97 -32.76 -18.68
CA SER A 197 -0.73 -31.72 -19.67
C SER A 197 0.74 -31.42 -19.88
N LEU A 198 1.06 -30.90 -21.07
CA LEU A 198 2.27 -30.16 -21.35
C LEU A 198 2.03 -28.69 -21.01
N ASP A 199 2.80 -28.14 -20.10
CA ASP A 199 2.56 -26.84 -19.50
C ASP A 199 3.37 -25.75 -20.20
N ILE A 200 2.67 -24.81 -20.86
CA ILE A 200 3.27 -23.64 -21.48
C ILE A 200 3.14 -22.45 -20.54
N LEU A 201 4.29 -21.91 -20.12
CA LEU A 201 4.34 -20.63 -19.42
C LEU A 201 4.04 -19.49 -20.37
N VAL A 202 3.05 -18.68 -20.05
CA VAL A 202 2.81 -17.36 -20.66
C VAL A 202 3.06 -16.30 -19.60
N TYR A 203 4.10 -15.52 -19.79
CA TYR A 203 4.53 -14.48 -18.86
C TYR A 203 4.67 -13.17 -19.63
N VAL A 204 3.67 -12.32 -19.52
CA VAL A 204 3.54 -11.08 -20.25
C VAL A 204 3.20 -9.92 -19.34
N PHE A 205 3.41 -8.71 -19.83
CA PHE A 205 3.10 -7.49 -19.11
C PHE A 205 2.22 -6.59 -19.97
N PHE A 206 1.20 -6.01 -19.33
CA PHE A 206 0.35 -5.00 -19.94
C PHE A 206 0.76 -3.61 -19.46
N GLU A 207 0.87 -2.67 -20.38
CA GLU A 207 1.06 -1.24 -20.11
C GLU A 207 -0.30 -0.55 -20.21
N CYS A 208 -1.05 -0.58 -19.10
CA CYS A 208 -2.41 -0.06 -19.01
C CYS A 208 -2.52 0.91 -17.84
N PRO A 209 -3.14 2.10 -18.03
CA PRO A 209 -3.28 3.09 -16.96
C PRO A 209 -4.21 2.60 -15.85
N GLU A 210 -5.29 1.91 -16.20
CA GLU A 210 -6.36 1.51 -15.31
C GLU A 210 -6.60 0.00 -15.31
N TRP A 211 -7.15 -0.49 -14.21
CA TRP A 211 -7.49 -1.91 -14.06
C TRP A 211 -8.58 -2.37 -15.04
N GLY A 212 -9.60 -1.54 -15.30
CA GLY A 212 -10.64 -1.86 -16.28
C GLY A 212 -10.09 -2.05 -17.69
N THR A 213 -9.12 -1.23 -18.09
CA THR A 213 -8.41 -1.39 -19.36
C THR A 213 -7.59 -2.68 -19.38
N GLU A 214 -6.87 -3.01 -18.30
CA GLU A 214 -6.14 -4.28 -18.18
C GLU A 214 -7.06 -5.48 -18.37
N LEU A 215 -8.22 -5.50 -17.70
CA LEU A 215 -9.18 -6.61 -17.82
C LEU A 215 -9.69 -6.79 -19.24
N ARG A 216 -10.04 -5.69 -19.92
CA ARG A 216 -10.48 -5.72 -21.30
C ARG A 216 -9.42 -6.23 -22.26
N GLU A 217 -8.19 -5.72 -22.13
CA GLU A 217 -7.11 -6.10 -23.02
C GLU A 217 -6.58 -7.51 -22.73
N ARG A 218 -6.63 -7.96 -21.49
CA ARG A 218 -6.36 -9.35 -21.11
C ARG A 218 -7.40 -10.29 -21.67
N HIS A 219 -8.68 -9.93 -21.62
CA HIS A 219 -9.76 -10.69 -22.27
C HIS A 219 -9.51 -10.85 -23.76
N ARG A 220 -9.17 -9.75 -24.45
CA ARG A 220 -8.84 -9.77 -25.88
C ARG A 220 -7.64 -10.69 -26.18
N PHE A 221 -6.58 -10.55 -25.39
CA PHE A 221 -5.38 -11.37 -25.51
C PHE A 221 -5.69 -12.87 -25.36
N ILE A 222 -6.49 -13.25 -24.35
CA ILE A 222 -6.91 -14.64 -24.14
C ILE A 222 -7.73 -15.16 -25.32
N LEU A 223 -8.65 -14.37 -25.85
CA LEU A 223 -9.44 -14.76 -27.03
C LEU A 223 -8.56 -14.98 -28.27
N ASP A 224 -7.55 -14.14 -28.45
CA ASP A 224 -6.62 -14.29 -29.58
C ASP A 224 -5.77 -15.57 -29.44
N ILE A 225 -5.38 -15.95 -28.22
CA ILE A 225 -4.74 -17.24 -27.93
C ILE A 225 -5.67 -18.41 -28.28
N ILE A 226 -6.95 -18.36 -27.89
CA ILE A 226 -7.92 -19.41 -28.21
C ILE A 226 -8.13 -19.53 -29.73
N ARG A 227 -8.22 -18.41 -30.45
CA ARG A 227 -8.30 -18.40 -31.92
C ARG A 227 -7.07 -19.02 -32.57
N LEU A 228 -5.89 -18.72 -32.02
CA LEU A 228 -4.60 -19.27 -32.47
C LEU A 228 -4.57 -20.79 -32.24
N ALA A 229 -5.00 -21.28 -31.06
CA ALA A 229 -5.03 -22.69 -30.75
C ALA A 229 -5.89 -23.46 -31.77
N ASN A 230 -7.09 -22.95 -32.07
CA ASN A 230 -7.95 -23.52 -33.09
C ASN A 230 -7.33 -23.51 -34.50
N LYS A 231 -6.60 -22.43 -34.86
CA LYS A 231 -5.93 -22.31 -36.14
C LYS A 231 -4.77 -23.28 -36.33
N VAL A 232 -3.98 -23.49 -35.27
CA VAL A 232 -2.82 -24.40 -35.26
C VAL A 232 -3.25 -25.86 -35.07
N GLY A 233 -4.47 -26.06 -34.56
CA GLY A 233 -5.01 -27.39 -34.21
C GLY A 233 -4.32 -27.95 -32.97
N VAL A 234 -4.31 -27.14 -31.91
CA VAL A 234 -3.80 -27.48 -30.58
C VAL A 234 -4.97 -27.51 -29.62
N ASP A 235 -5.07 -28.58 -28.84
CA ASP A 235 -6.11 -28.80 -27.86
C ASP A 235 -5.63 -28.53 -26.44
N PHE A 236 -6.49 -27.86 -25.66
CA PHE A 236 -6.24 -27.68 -24.23
C PHE A 236 -6.57 -28.95 -23.46
N ALA A 237 -5.67 -29.29 -22.52
CA ALA A 237 -5.82 -30.51 -21.73
C ALA A 237 -6.96 -30.38 -20.70
N PHE A 238 -7.69 -31.45 -20.57
CA PHE A 238 -8.64 -31.66 -19.47
C PHE A 238 -8.06 -32.64 -18.45
N PRO A 239 -8.48 -32.61 -17.19
CA PRO A 239 -8.15 -33.67 -16.24
C PRO A 239 -8.60 -35.03 -16.80
N THR A 240 -7.63 -35.88 -17.10
CA THR A 240 -7.87 -37.22 -17.69
C THR A 240 -7.63 -38.31 -16.67
N GLN A 241 -8.46 -39.37 -16.71
CA GLN A 241 -8.29 -40.58 -15.92
C GLN A 241 -8.35 -41.77 -16.86
N THR A 242 -7.42 -42.74 -16.69
CA THR A 242 -7.47 -44.03 -17.38
C THR A 242 -8.20 -45.02 -16.47
N LEU A 243 -9.33 -45.57 -16.93
CA LEU A 243 -10.10 -46.58 -16.23
C LEU A 243 -9.81 -47.96 -16.86
N HIS A 244 -9.24 -48.85 -16.09
CA HIS A 244 -9.10 -50.24 -16.48
C HIS A 244 -10.33 -51.01 -16.00
N LEU A 245 -11.24 -51.33 -16.91
CA LEU A 245 -12.42 -52.18 -16.64
C LEU A 245 -12.04 -53.63 -16.79
N MET A 246 -12.04 -54.37 -15.69
CA MET A 246 -11.94 -55.81 -15.74
C MET A 246 -13.35 -56.42 -15.75
N GLN A 247 -13.74 -57.11 -16.83
CA GLN A 247 -14.93 -57.96 -16.82
C GLN A 247 -14.62 -59.17 -15.96
N ALA A 248 -15.39 -59.40 -14.90
CA ALA A 248 -15.36 -60.66 -14.18
C ALA A 248 -15.84 -61.75 -15.17
N GLY A 249 -14.93 -62.64 -15.54
CA GLY A 249 -15.28 -63.81 -16.36
C GLY A 249 -16.37 -64.60 -15.66
N GLU A 250 -17.39 -64.98 -16.40
CA GLU A 250 -18.36 -66.00 -15.97
C GLU A 250 -17.60 -67.27 -15.55
N ALA A 251 -17.77 -67.66 -14.29
CA ALA A 251 -17.27 -68.94 -13.74
C ALA A 251 -18.26 -70.04 -14.01
#